data_bcec791149a549094b75537668f4d36c
#
_entry.id   bcec791149a549094b75537668f4d36c
#
_cell.length_a   1.000
_cell.length_b   1.000
_cell.length_c   1.000
_cell.angle_alpha   90.00
_cell.angle_beta   90.00
_cell.angle_gamma   90.00
#
_symmetry.space_group_name_H-M   'P 1'
#
loop_
_entity.id
_entity.type
_entity.pdbx_description
1 polymer ?
#
loop_
_entity_poly.entity_id
_entity_poly.type
_entity_poly.pdbx_seq_one_letter_code
_entity_poly.pdbx_strand_id
1 'polypeptide(L)'
;MRYLKIKIINHILMGVCFFLPNLFMPLANAATPKPEIKKAICRIEIDNAHISRHELKFGSRRAVIVKARSICNVVQQQVSLTVDIYKVEKFGHPKINSFVTDPSQPTSSGRVVRNYDALVDCKNFKRTKFYGIAYAKALINGRWNYAGRTRSTQTIEINCGT
;
A
#
# COMPACT_ATOMS: atom_id res chain seq x y z
N MET A 1 9.25 -35.21 35.30
CA MET A 1 9.32 -36.53 34.64
C MET A 1 8.11 -37.36 35.06
N ARG A 2 7.13 -37.55 34.20
CA ARG A 2 6.07 -38.55 34.34
C ARG A 2 5.74 -39.03 32.93
N TYR A 3 6.18 -40.27 32.65
CA TYR A 3 5.87 -40.97 31.40
C TYR A 3 4.47 -41.57 31.48
N LEU A 4 3.62 -41.20 30.49
CA LEU A 4 2.31 -41.83 30.32
C LEU A 4 2.46 -42.99 29.32
N LYS A 5 2.31 -44.21 29.79
CA LYS A 5 2.26 -45.43 28.98
C LYS A 5 0.88 -45.57 28.35
N ILE A 6 0.79 -45.54 27.04
CA ILE A 6 -0.43 -45.87 26.28
C ILE A 6 -0.37 -47.35 25.93
N LYS A 7 -1.35 -48.09 26.45
CA LYS A 7 -1.60 -49.51 26.16
C LYS A 7 -2.26 -49.63 24.77
N ILE A 8 -1.61 -50.38 23.90
CA ILE A 8 -2.18 -50.82 22.62
C ILE A 8 -3.05 -52.05 22.91
N ILE A 9 -4.35 -51.92 22.60
CA ILE A 9 -5.28 -53.07 22.62
C ILE A 9 -5.51 -53.47 21.16
N ASN A 10 -4.95 -54.62 20.80
CA ASN A 10 -5.26 -55.35 19.57
C ASN A 10 -6.64 -55.99 19.71
N HIS A 11 -7.60 -55.61 18.87
CA HIS A 11 -8.76 -56.43 18.58
C HIS A 11 -8.73 -56.82 17.10
N ILE A 12 -8.40 -58.09 16.92
CA ILE A 12 -8.66 -58.86 15.71
C ILE A 12 -10.18 -59.07 15.62
N LEU A 13 -10.84 -58.59 14.59
CA LEU A 13 -12.17 -59.07 14.24
C LEU A 13 -12.18 -59.44 12.76
N MET A 14 -12.41 -60.74 12.59
CA MET A 14 -12.47 -61.49 11.35
C MET A 14 -13.75 -61.17 10.58
N GLY A 15 -13.60 -60.96 9.26
CA GLY A 15 -14.46 -61.48 8.23
C GLY A 15 -15.90 -60.97 8.13
N VAL A 16 -16.19 -60.28 7.04
CA VAL A 16 -17.31 -60.63 6.11
C VAL A 16 -17.05 -59.90 4.79
N CYS A 17 -16.68 -60.65 3.78
CA CYS A 17 -16.65 -60.15 2.37
C CYS A 17 -18.08 -60.01 1.87
N PHE A 18 -18.60 -58.79 1.85
CA PHE A 18 -19.77 -58.47 1.02
C PHE A 18 -19.30 -57.96 -0.30
N PHE A 19 -19.50 -58.76 -1.35
CA PHE A 19 -19.44 -58.34 -2.76
C PHE A 19 -20.56 -57.34 -3.03
N LEU A 20 -20.22 -56.06 -3.05
CA LEU A 20 -21.08 -55.01 -3.61
C LEU A 20 -20.63 -54.71 -5.04
N PRO A 21 -21.53 -54.73 -6.02
CA PRO A 21 -21.15 -54.39 -7.40
C PRO A 21 -20.72 -52.91 -7.48
N ASN A 22 -19.56 -52.73 -8.10
CA ASN A 22 -18.98 -51.41 -8.40
C ASN A 22 -19.94 -50.54 -9.19
N LEU A 23 -20.68 -49.67 -8.54
CA LEU A 23 -21.27 -48.47 -9.13
C LEU A 23 -20.18 -47.44 -9.29
N PHE A 24 -19.33 -47.58 -10.30
CA PHE A 24 -18.47 -46.51 -10.78
C PHE A 24 -19.38 -45.41 -11.33
N MET A 25 -19.85 -44.49 -10.48
CA MET A 25 -20.34 -43.21 -10.95
C MET A 25 -19.09 -42.39 -11.37
N PRO A 26 -19.02 -41.94 -12.64
CA PRO A 26 -17.97 -41.02 -13.02
C PRO A 26 -18.16 -39.75 -12.18
N LEU A 27 -17.17 -39.45 -11.32
CA LEU A 27 -17.05 -38.13 -10.70
C LEU A 27 -16.99 -37.12 -11.84
N ALA A 28 -18.11 -36.43 -12.07
CA ALA A 28 -18.13 -35.25 -12.93
C ALA A 28 -17.10 -34.28 -12.34
N ASN A 29 -15.96 -34.12 -13.02
CA ASN A 29 -14.98 -33.09 -12.72
C ASN A 29 -15.69 -31.73 -12.85
N ALA A 30 -16.25 -31.24 -11.76
CA ALA A 30 -16.73 -29.87 -11.70
C ALA A 30 -15.50 -29.00 -11.94
N ALA A 31 -15.40 -28.49 -13.19
CA ALA A 31 -14.34 -27.54 -13.53
C ALA A 31 -14.44 -26.36 -12.55
N THR A 32 -13.44 -26.26 -11.68
CA THR A 32 -13.32 -25.11 -10.77
C THR A 32 -13.33 -23.85 -11.62
N PRO A 33 -14.27 -22.92 -11.42
CA PRO A 33 -14.32 -21.71 -12.23
C PRO A 33 -12.99 -20.98 -12.08
N LYS A 34 -12.32 -20.76 -13.21
CA LYS A 34 -11.05 -20.01 -13.26
C LYS A 34 -11.31 -18.63 -12.64
N PRO A 35 -10.55 -18.22 -11.62
CA PRO A 35 -10.77 -16.94 -10.97
C PRO A 35 -10.67 -15.81 -11.99
N GLU A 36 -11.74 -15.05 -12.14
CA GLU A 36 -11.79 -13.90 -13.03
C GLU A 36 -10.81 -12.85 -12.52
N ILE A 37 -9.72 -12.63 -13.25
CA ILE A 37 -8.72 -11.62 -12.91
C ILE A 37 -9.33 -10.26 -13.23
N LYS A 38 -9.89 -9.59 -12.22
CA LYS A 38 -10.41 -8.22 -12.34
C LYS A 38 -9.31 -7.29 -12.82
N LYS A 39 -9.57 -6.52 -13.87
CA LYS A 39 -8.66 -5.48 -14.35
C LYS A 39 -8.40 -4.48 -13.23
N ALA A 40 -7.13 -4.27 -12.91
CA ALA A 40 -6.73 -3.28 -11.92
C ALA A 40 -6.95 -1.87 -12.45
N ILE A 41 -7.69 -1.06 -11.70
CA ILE A 41 -7.91 0.38 -11.95
C ILE A 41 -7.36 1.10 -10.73
N CYS A 42 -6.26 1.86 -10.92
CA CYS A 42 -5.59 2.58 -9.86
C CYS A 42 -5.50 4.06 -10.20
N ARG A 43 -5.55 4.91 -9.16
CA ARG A 43 -5.32 6.34 -9.26
C ARG A 43 -4.46 6.83 -8.10
N ILE A 44 -3.81 7.97 -8.32
CA ILE A 44 -3.10 8.70 -7.27
C ILE A 44 -3.94 9.92 -6.91
N GLU A 45 -4.16 10.11 -5.62
CA GLU A 45 -4.69 11.34 -5.05
C GLU A 45 -3.58 12.03 -4.27
N ILE A 46 -3.47 13.34 -4.43
CA ILE A 46 -2.46 14.17 -3.76
C ILE A 46 -3.11 15.41 -3.19
N ASP A 47 -2.80 15.72 -1.94
CA ASP A 47 -3.29 16.91 -1.26
C ASP A 47 -2.44 18.14 -1.63
N ASN A 48 -3.02 19.32 -1.46
CA ASN A 48 -2.26 20.56 -1.57
C ASN A 48 -1.28 20.70 -0.39
N ALA A 49 -0.16 21.37 -0.61
CA ALA A 49 0.81 21.65 0.45
C ALA A 49 0.16 22.44 1.59
N HIS A 50 0.44 22.08 2.84
CA HIS A 50 -0.08 22.77 4.02
C HIS A 50 0.86 22.60 5.21
N ILE A 51 0.68 23.39 6.28
CA ILE A 51 1.43 23.20 7.53
C ILE A 51 0.96 21.93 8.22
N SER A 52 1.90 21.08 8.61
CA SER A 52 1.63 19.86 9.37
C SER A 52 1.15 20.21 10.77
N ARG A 53 -0.13 19.93 11.06
CA ARG A 53 -0.68 20.10 12.42
C ARG A 53 -0.05 19.12 13.42
N HIS A 54 0.33 17.94 12.95
CA HIS A 54 0.99 16.92 13.78
C HIS A 54 2.34 17.42 14.29
N GLU A 55 3.19 17.90 13.37
CA GLU A 55 4.52 18.42 13.72
C GLU A 55 4.43 19.66 14.60
N LEU A 56 3.47 20.56 14.37
CA LEU A 56 3.24 21.71 15.25
C LEU A 56 2.85 21.29 16.68
N LYS A 57 2.00 20.26 16.82
CA LYS A 57 1.46 19.87 18.13
C LYS A 57 2.38 18.93 18.91
N PHE A 58 3.00 17.98 18.22
CA PHE A 58 3.75 16.88 18.85
C PHE A 58 5.26 16.93 18.53
N GLY A 59 5.64 17.42 17.37
CA GLY A 59 7.04 17.52 16.93
C GLY A 59 7.71 18.83 17.35
N SER A 60 6.99 19.78 17.95
CA SER A 60 7.48 21.11 18.34
C SER A 60 8.21 21.85 17.21
N ARG A 61 7.88 21.54 15.97
CA ARG A 61 8.46 22.14 14.78
C ARG A 61 7.40 22.54 13.75
N ARG A 62 7.71 23.55 12.97
CA ARG A 62 6.87 23.99 11.85
C ARG A 62 7.38 23.33 10.58
N ALA A 63 6.54 22.58 9.91
CA ALA A 63 6.89 21.90 8.64
C ALA A 63 5.75 21.98 7.63
N VAL A 64 6.10 22.10 6.34
CA VAL A 64 5.17 21.90 5.22
C VAL A 64 5.09 20.42 4.92
N ILE A 65 3.87 19.91 4.76
CA ILE A 65 3.59 18.54 4.37
C ILE A 65 2.82 18.50 3.04
N VAL A 66 3.09 17.48 2.25
CA VAL A 66 2.27 17.04 1.12
C VAL A 66 1.93 15.57 1.33
N LYS A 67 0.65 15.24 1.31
CA LYS A 67 0.16 13.87 1.49
C LYS A 67 -0.32 13.31 0.17
N ALA A 68 -0.12 12.01 -0.02
CA ALA A 68 -0.66 11.32 -1.19
C ALA A 68 -1.20 9.93 -0.84
N ARG A 69 -2.06 9.40 -1.73
CA ARG A 69 -2.65 8.07 -1.64
C ARG A 69 -2.61 7.39 -3.00
N SER A 70 -2.22 6.12 -3.00
CA SER A 70 -2.45 5.21 -4.12
C SER A 70 -3.73 4.42 -3.83
N ILE A 71 -4.74 4.50 -4.69
CA ILE A 71 -6.06 3.89 -4.51
C ILE A 71 -6.32 2.97 -5.68
N CYS A 72 -6.60 1.68 -5.40
CA CYS A 72 -6.93 0.69 -6.40
C CYS A 72 -8.22 -0.07 -6.06
N ASN A 73 -8.93 -0.56 -7.09
CA ASN A 73 -10.08 -1.45 -6.91
C ASN A 73 -9.69 -2.88 -6.47
N VAL A 74 -8.41 -3.22 -6.56
CA VAL A 74 -7.81 -4.49 -6.14
C VAL A 74 -6.73 -4.26 -5.10
N VAL A 75 -6.32 -5.32 -4.41
CA VAL A 75 -5.23 -5.26 -3.42
C VAL A 75 -3.91 -5.05 -4.16
N GLN A 76 -3.17 -4.03 -3.75
CA GLN A 76 -1.78 -3.78 -4.10
C GLN A 76 -0.91 -4.58 -3.12
N GLN A 77 -0.07 -5.49 -3.60
CA GLN A 77 0.76 -6.36 -2.76
C GLN A 77 1.95 -5.59 -2.17
N GLN A 78 2.55 -4.73 -2.99
CA GLN A 78 3.67 -3.86 -2.62
C GLN A 78 3.51 -2.53 -3.36
N VAL A 79 3.69 -1.42 -2.67
CA VAL A 79 3.60 -0.09 -3.29
C VAL A 79 4.79 0.76 -2.90
N SER A 80 5.44 1.31 -3.91
CA SER A 80 6.39 2.40 -3.75
C SER A 80 5.69 3.68 -4.22
N LEU A 81 5.16 4.45 -3.27
CA LEU A 81 4.49 5.73 -3.51
C LEU A 81 5.46 6.86 -3.17
N THR A 82 5.88 7.59 -4.18
CA THR A 82 6.78 8.74 -4.04
C THR A 82 5.98 10.02 -3.98
N VAL A 83 6.37 10.91 -3.07
CA VAL A 83 5.86 12.28 -2.97
C VAL A 83 7.03 13.24 -2.98
N ASP A 84 7.08 14.09 -4.00
CA ASP A 84 8.05 15.15 -4.16
C ASP A 84 7.43 16.49 -3.76
N ILE A 85 8.14 17.32 -3.00
CA ILE A 85 7.75 18.69 -2.65
C ILE A 85 8.61 19.66 -3.44
N TYR A 86 7.95 20.58 -4.11
CA TYR A 86 8.57 21.63 -4.90
C TYR A 86 8.32 23.00 -4.30
N LYS A 87 9.33 23.84 -4.37
CA LYS A 87 9.29 25.26 -4.05
C LYS A 87 9.20 26.05 -5.34
N VAL A 88 8.36 27.08 -5.38
CA VAL A 88 8.29 28.00 -6.52
C VAL A 88 9.25 29.15 -6.31
N GLU A 89 10.20 29.31 -7.18
CA GLU A 89 11.17 30.41 -7.21
C GLU A 89 11.08 31.19 -8.52
N LYS A 90 11.70 32.36 -8.56
CA LYS A 90 11.72 33.24 -9.75
C LYS A 90 12.33 32.53 -10.96
N PHE A 91 13.37 31.72 -10.73
CA PHE A 91 14.09 31.01 -11.80
C PHE A 91 14.01 29.48 -11.59
N GLY A 92 12.80 28.93 -11.75
CA GLY A 92 12.58 27.49 -11.68
C GLY A 92 11.85 27.01 -10.43
N HIS A 93 11.63 25.72 -10.38
CA HIS A 93 10.89 25.08 -9.30
C HIS A 93 11.72 23.92 -8.75
N PRO A 94 12.66 24.19 -7.85
CA PRO A 94 13.49 23.12 -7.29
C PRO A 94 12.66 22.15 -6.46
N LYS A 95 12.96 20.85 -6.61
CA LYS A 95 12.50 19.84 -5.68
C LYS A 95 13.29 19.98 -4.39
N ILE A 96 12.61 20.22 -3.29
CA ILE A 96 13.24 20.49 -1.99
C ILE A 96 13.18 19.30 -1.03
N ASN A 97 12.27 18.35 -1.27
CA ASN A 97 12.23 17.08 -0.59
C ASN A 97 11.54 16.00 -1.43
N SER A 98 11.83 14.76 -1.10
CA SER A 98 11.23 13.57 -1.69
C SER A 98 11.12 12.49 -0.62
N PHE A 99 9.96 11.88 -0.49
CA PHE A 99 9.76 10.72 0.38
C PHE A 99 9.12 9.58 -0.40
N VAL A 100 9.62 8.37 -0.19
CA VAL A 100 9.16 7.15 -0.85
C VAL A 100 8.72 6.15 0.22
N THR A 101 7.51 5.60 0.10
CA THR A 101 7.12 4.49 0.99
C THR A 101 7.99 3.27 0.71
N ASP A 102 8.46 2.62 1.77
CA ASP A 102 9.18 1.34 1.65
C ASP A 102 8.19 0.23 1.28
N PRO A 103 8.31 -0.40 0.10
CA PRO A 103 7.39 -1.43 -0.35
C PRO A 103 7.47 -2.73 0.49
N SER A 104 8.50 -2.91 1.30
CA SER A 104 8.64 -4.06 2.21
C SER A 104 7.78 -3.94 3.47
N GLN A 105 7.31 -2.73 3.82
CA GLN A 105 6.51 -2.50 5.00
C GLN A 105 5.05 -2.96 4.82
N PRO A 106 4.41 -3.53 5.86
CA PRO A 106 3.00 -3.94 5.80
C PRO A 106 2.04 -2.81 5.42
N THR A 107 2.37 -1.56 5.79
CA THR A 107 1.61 -0.35 5.45
C THR A 107 1.65 0.00 3.96
N SER A 108 2.58 -0.58 3.21
CA SER A 108 2.74 -0.40 1.76
C SER A 108 1.96 -1.44 0.94
N SER A 109 0.91 -2.03 1.52
CA SER A 109 0.01 -2.96 0.85
C SER A 109 -1.46 -2.61 1.11
N GLY A 110 -2.37 -3.17 0.31
CA GLY A 110 -3.80 -2.95 0.44
C GLY A 110 -4.43 -2.20 -0.73
N ARG A 111 -5.72 -1.90 -0.63
CA ARG A 111 -6.43 -1.13 -1.67
C ARG A 111 -6.12 0.37 -1.62
N VAL A 112 -5.70 0.86 -0.47
CA VAL A 112 -5.31 2.26 -0.26
C VAL A 112 -3.97 2.26 0.47
N VAL A 113 -2.94 2.77 -0.18
CA VAL A 113 -1.62 2.99 0.43
C VAL A 113 -1.36 4.49 0.53
N ARG A 114 -0.87 4.92 1.69
CA ARG A 114 -0.68 6.34 2.04
C ARG A 114 0.80 6.68 2.18
N ASN A 115 1.15 7.87 1.76
CA ASN A 115 2.42 8.51 2.06
C ASN A 115 2.12 9.86 2.72
N TYR A 116 2.42 9.98 4.01
CA TYR A 116 2.18 11.17 4.83
C TYR A 116 3.47 11.71 5.46
N ASP A 117 4.63 11.25 4.97
CA ASP A 117 5.93 11.54 5.55
C ASP A 117 6.77 12.50 4.70
N ALA A 118 6.21 12.99 3.59
CA ALA A 118 6.85 14.04 2.79
C ALA A 118 6.72 15.38 3.49
N LEU A 119 7.75 15.77 4.22
CA LEU A 119 7.81 16.95 5.07
C LEU A 119 9.02 17.83 4.72
N VAL A 120 8.89 19.14 4.89
CA VAL A 120 9.99 20.12 4.80
C VAL A 120 9.91 21.07 5.98
N ASP A 121 10.96 21.13 6.77
CA ASP A 121 11.02 22.04 7.92
C ASP A 121 11.15 23.50 7.48
N CYS A 122 10.40 24.36 8.17
CA CYS A 122 10.47 25.81 7.96
C CYS A 122 11.65 26.40 8.74
N LYS A 123 12.58 27.03 8.05
CA LYS A 123 13.70 27.75 8.67
C LYS A 123 13.31 29.12 9.23
N ASN A 124 12.28 29.72 8.65
CA ASN A 124 11.76 31.04 9.02
C ASN A 124 10.30 31.20 8.56
N PHE A 125 9.71 32.39 8.76
CA PHE A 125 8.33 32.72 8.39
C PHE A 125 8.19 33.41 7.03
N LYS A 126 9.22 33.39 6.18
CA LYS A 126 9.14 33.98 4.84
C LYS A 126 8.06 33.26 4.04
N ARG A 127 7.19 34.04 3.39
CA ARG A 127 6.15 33.49 2.50
C ARG A 127 6.78 32.82 1.29
N THR A 128 6.41 31.59 1.06
CA THR A 128 6.94 30.75 0.00
C THR A 128 5.82 29.93 -0.61
N LYS A 129 5.86 29.72 -1.92
CA LYS A 129 4.86 28.92 -2.64
C LYS A 129 5.35 27.50 -2.83
N PHE A 130 4.48 26.53 -2.54
CA PHE A 130 4.76 25.11 -2.63
C PHE A 130 3.69 24.38 -3.44
N TYR A 131 4.10 23.28 -4.06
CA TYR A 131 3.21 22.26 -4.61
C TYR A 131 3.85 20.88 -4.49
N GLY A 132 3.03 19.81 -4.62
CA GLY A 132 3.48 18.42 -4.59
C GLY A 132 3.32 17.74 -5.93
N ILE A 133 4.15 16.74 -6.19
CA ILE A 133 3.97 15.74 -7.25
C ILE A 133 4.07 14.37 -6.63
N ALA A 134 3.12 13.48 -6.94
CA ALA A 134 3.15 12.09 -6.53
C ALA A 134 3.14 11.15 -7.73
N TYR A 135 3.80 10.01 -7.60
CA TYR A 135 3.79 8.92 -8.55
C TYR A 135 4.04 7.60 -7.82
N ALA A 136 3.59 6.49 -8.40
CA ALA A 136 3.71 5.19 -7.74
C ALA A 136 4.04 4.07 -8.72
N LYS A 137 4.64 3.01 -8.18
CA LYS A 137 4.65 1.67 -8.75
C LYS A 137 4.05 0.69 -7.74
N ALA A 138 3.22 -0.23 -8.21
CA ALA A 138 2.55 -1.21 -7.38
C ALA A 138 2.65 -2.61 -7.98
N LEU A 139 2.92 -3.60 -7.14
CA LEU A 139 2.83 -5.01 -7.51
C LEU A 139 1.37 -5.45 -7.37
N ILE A 140 0.74 -5.86 -8.48
CA ILE A 140 -0.66 -6.28 -8.54
C ILE A 140 -0.73 -7.57 -9.36
N ASN A 141 -1.29 -8.62 -8.76
CA ASN A 141 -1.36 -9.95 -9.39
C ASN A 141 -0.01 -10.42 -9.97
N GLY A 142 1.07 -10.21 -9.20
CA GLY A 142 2.43 -10.60 -9.58
C GLY A 142 3.08 -9.74 -10.67
N ARG A 143 2.48 -8.61 -11.09
CA ARG A 143 3.01 -7.71 -12.11
C ARG A 143 3.17 -6.29 -11.58
N TRP A 144 4.27 -5.63 -11.93
CA TRP A 144 4.48 -4.23 -11.64
C TRP A 144 3.64 -3.34 -12.55
N ASN A 145 2.86 -2.45 -11.94
CA ASN A 145 2.05 -1.45 -12.59
C ASN A 145 2.54 -0.05 -12.16
N TYR A 146 2.55 0.89 -13.09
CA TYR A 146 3.05 2.25 -12.86
C TYR A 146 1.89 3.23 -12.99
N ALA A 147 1.74 4.10 -12.00
CA ALA A 147 0.86 5.26 -12.08
C ALA A 147 1.69 6.49 -12.43
N GLY A 148 1.17 7.28 -13.38
CA GLY A 148 1.81 8.50 -13.84
C GLY A 148 1.91 9.58 -12.75
N ARG A 149 2.67 10.63 -13.05
CA ARG A 149 2.82 11.79 -12.17
C ARG A 149 1.52 12.55 -12.02
N THR A 150 1.09 12.76 -10.79
CA THR A 150 -0.06 13.59 -10.43
C THR A 150 0.45 14.78 -9.62
N ARG A 151 0.10 15.98 -10.04
CA ARG A 151 0.43 17.22 -9.32
C ARG A 151 -0.73 17.61 -8.41
N SER A 152 -0.44 18.23 -7.27
CA SER A 152 -1.45 18.89 -6.43
C SER A 152 -2.20 19.97 -7.24
N THR A 153 -3.50 20.11 -6.97
CA THR A 153 -4.39 20.98 -7.77
C THR A 153 -3.99 22.44 -7.70
N GLN A 154 -3.39 22.85 -6.60
CA GLN A 154 -3.00 24.25 -6.37
C GLN A 154 -1.53 24.37 -5.93
N THR A 155 -0.95 25.49 -6.25
CA THR A 155 0.27 25.99 -5.61
C THR A 155 -0.14 26.86 -4.44
N ILE A 156 0.27 26.51 -3.23
CA ILE A 156 -0.15 27.17 -1.98
C ILE A 156 0.98 28.04 -1.45
N GLU A 157 0.65 29.28 -1.12
CA GLU A 157 1.57 30.18 -0.42
C GLU A 157 1.47 29.98 1.10
N ILE A 158 2.59 29.71 1.73
CA ILE A 158 2.70 29.36 3.16
C ILE A 158 3.79 30.20 3.81
N ASN A 159 3.55 30.66 5.04
CA ASN A 159 4.59 31.33 5.85
C ASN A 159 5.63 30.31 6.34
N CYS A 160 6.50 29.89 5.45
CA CYS A 160 7.53 28.86 5.66
C CYS A 160 8.66 29.09 4.67
N GLY A 161 9.72 29.74 5.09
CA GLY A 161 10.96 29.82 4.29
C GLY A 161 11.79 28.55 4.47
N THR A 162 12.27 27.99 3.38
CA THR A 162 13.09 26.74 3.33
C THR A 162 14.46 27.03 2.74
#